data_322fd0507eb3ef4fedec5d64a14d44b5
#
_entry.id   322fd0507eb3ef4fedec5d64a14d44b5
#
_cell.length_a   1.000
_cell.length_b   1.000
_cell.length_c   1.000
_cell.angle_alpha   90.00
_cell.angle_beta   90.00
_cell.angle_gamma   90.00
#
_symmetry.space_group_name_H-M   'P 1'
#
loop_
_entity.id
_entity.type
_entity.pdbx_description
1 polymer ?
#
loop_
_entity_poly.entity_id
_entity_poly.type
_entity_poly.pdbx_seq_one_letter_code
_entity_poly.pdbx_strand_id
1 'polypeptide(L)'
;MIEKQTIDALISAGKLQEAIDAATANMQEAPSDAVWPFLRGKAYWRLGQHGRAISDYELAVSLDPQSPAAAALEMSRDIMDYYN
;
A
#
# COMPACT_ATOMS: atom_id res chain seq x y z
N MET A 1 17.60 -3.10 2.11
CA MET A 1 16.24 -2.64 1.75
C MET A 1 15.92 -3.03 0.32
N ILE A 2 14.71 -3.47 0.07
CA ILE A 2 14.26 -3.88 -1.27
C ILE A 2 13.85 -2.63 -2.04
N GLU A 3 14.26 -2.53 -3.29
CA GLU A 3 13.97 -1.34 -4.11
C GLU A 3 12.47 -1.25 -4.46
N LYS A 4 12.00 0.00 -4.58
CA LYS A 4 10.61 0.28 -4.96
C LYS A 4 10.22 -0.42 -6.26
N GLN A 5 11.10 -0.36 -7.27
CA GLN A 5 10.86 -0.98 -8.58
C GLN A 5 10.67 -2.49 -8.48
N THR A 6 11.41 -3.15 -7.57
CA THR A 6 11.27 -4.58 -7.34
C THR A 6 9.89 -4.90 -6.78
N ILE A 7 9.43 -4.12 -5.80
CA ILE A 7 8.11 -4.32 -5.21
C ILE A 7 7.01 -4.02 -6.23
N ASP A 8 7.14 -2.95 -7.01
CA ASP A 8 6.19 -2.65 -8.09
C ASP A 8 6.11 -3.80 -9.10
N ALA A 9 7.25 -4.39 -9.45
CA ALA A 9 7.29 -5.54 -10.37
C ALA A 9 6.58 -6.77 -9.79
N LEU A 10 6.75 -7.02 -8.48
CA LEU A 10 6.06 -8.11 -7.80
C LEU A 10 4.54 -7.93 -7.84
N ILE A 11 4.08 -6.70 -7.59
CA ILE A 11 2.66 -6.37 -7.64
C ILE A 11 2.13 -6.60 -9.06
N SER A 12 2.84 -6.09 -10.07
CA SER A 12 2.43 -6.23 -11.47
C SER A 12 2.38 -7.70 -11.91
N ALA A 13 3.27 -8.53 -11.37
CA ALA A 13 3.32 -9.96 -11.68
C ALA A 13 2.28 -10.77 -10.89
N GLY A 14 1.52 -10.14 -10.00
CA GLY A 14 0.54 -10.83 -9.17
C GLY A 14 1.15 -11.57 -7.98
N LYS A 15 2.45 -11.36 -7.70
CA LYS A 15 3.14 -11.97 -6.56
C LYS A 15 2.90 -11.11 -5.32
N LEU A 16 1.64 -11.08 -4.89
CA LEU A 16 1.16 -10.09 -3.94
C LEU A 16 1.70 -10.33 -2.53
N GLN A 17 1.76 -11.59 -2.08
CA GLN A 17 2.30 -11.88 -0.75
C GLN A 17 3.78 -11.55 -0.66
N GLU A 18 4.55 -11.83 -1.71
CA GLU A 18 5.97 -11.46 -1.76
C GLU A 18 6.13 -9.94 -1.70
N ALA A 19 5.27 -9.20 -2.39
CA ALA A 19 5.29 -7.73 -2.35
C ALA A 19 4.95 -7.21 -0.94
N ILE A 20 3.96 -7.80 -0.29
CA ILE A 20 3.57 -7.45 1.08
C ILE A 20 4.73 -7.67 2.04
N ASP A 21 5.38 -8.84 1.95
CA ASP A 21 6.50 -9.18 2.82
C ASP A 21 7.67 -8.22 2.62
N ALA A 22 7.98 -7.88 1.36
CA ALA A 22 9.06 -6.97 1.04
C ALA A 22 8.79 -5.55 1.57
N ALA A 23 7.57 -5.05 1.35
CA ALA A 23 7.19 -3.73 1.84
C ALA A 23 7.19 -3.70 3.38
N THR A 24 6.74 -4.77 4.02
CA THR A 24 6.74 -4.87 5.49
C THR A 24 8.16 -4.80 6.04
N ALA A 25 9.11 -5.51 5.42
CA ALA A 25 10.51 -5.45 5.82
C ALA A 25 11.07 -4.03 5.69
N ASN A 26 10.76 -3.35 4.58
CA ASN A 26 11.21 -1.97 4.37
C ASN A 26 10.59 -1.00 5.39
N MET A 27 9.35 -1.24 5.81
CA MET A 27 8.69 -0.43 6.85
C MET A 27 9.42 -0.53 8.19
N GLN A 28 9.98 -1.68 8.49
CA GLN A 28 10.77 -1.85 9.72
C GLN A 28 12.08 -1.06 9.68
N GLU A 29 12.70 -0.99 8.50
CA GLU A 29 13.96 -0.24 8.32
C GLU A 29 13.72 1.26 8.21
N ALA A 30 12.62 1.67 7.58
CA ALA A 30 12.30 3.08 7.31
C ALA A 30 10.85 3.38 7.68
N PRO A 31 10.51 3.40 8.98
CA PRO A 31 9.12 3.54 9.41
C PRO A 31 8.48 4.89 9.09
N SER A 32 9.28 5.91 8.77
CA SER A 32 8.76 7.25 8.41
C SER A 32 8.54 7.44 6.92
N ASP A 33 8.89 6.45 6.09
CA ASP A 33 8.80 6.57 4.64
C ASP A 33 7.42 6.09 4.15
N ALA A 34 6.63 7.02 3.64
CA ALA A 34 5.26 6.74 3.19
C ALA A 34 5.19 5.79 1.98
N VAL A 35 6.29 5.63 1.25
CA VAL A 35 6.32 4.78 0.04
C VAL A 35 5.94 3.33 0.38
N TRP A 36 6.44 2.80 1.48
CA TRP A 36 6.28 1.39 1.79
C TRP A 36 4.86 1.00 2.19
N PRO A 37 4.18 1.72 3.09
CA PRO A 37 2.77 1.41 3.34
C PRO A 37 1.89 1.69 2.12
N PHE A 38 2.22 2.67 1.28
CA PHE A 38 1.49 2.88 0.03
C PHE A 38 1.58 1.63 -0.87
N LEU A 39 2.78 1.10 -1.08
CA LEU A 39 2.96 -0.09 -1.93
C LEU A 39 2.30 -1.32 -1.31
N ARG A 40 2.41 -1.48 0.00
CA ARG A 40 1.77 -2.60 0.69
C ARG A 40 0.25 -2.50 0.56
N GLY A 41 -0.30 -1.31 0.69
CA GLY A 41 -1.72 -1.07 0.49
C GLY A 41 -2.19 -1.46 -0.90
N LYS A 42 -1.40 -1.12 -1.95
CA LYS A 42 -1.71 -1.53 -3.32
C LYS A 42 -1.77 -3.06 -3.44
N ALA A 43 -0.82 -3.76 -2.84
CA ALA A 43 -0.79 -5.21 -2.87
C ALA A 43 -1.98 -5.81 -2.12
N TYR A 44 -2.30 -5.29 -0.94
CA TYR A 44 -3.47 -5.74 -0.19
C TYR A 44 -4.77 -5.52 -0.95
N TRP A 45 -4.91 -4.36 -1.61
CA TRP A 45 -6.10 -4.07 -2.40
C TRP A 45 -6.30 -5.12 -3.49
N ARG A 46 -5.25 -5.41 -4.25
CA ARG A 46 -5.32 -6.42 -5.32
C ARG A 46 -5.55 -7.83 -4.78
N LEU A 47 -5.10 -8.10 -3.56
CA LEU A 47 -5.34 -9.39 -2.90
C LEU A 47 -6.78 -9.53 -2.40
N GLY A 48 -7.55 -8.45 -2.41
CA GLY A 48 -8.92 -8.44 -1.93
C GLY A 48 -9.04 -8.12 -0.45
N GLN A 49 -7.95 -7.79 0.23
CA GLN A 49 -7.96 -7.41 1.64
C GLN A 49 -8.09 -5.90 1.76
N HIS A 50 -9.27 -5.39 1.44
CA HIS A 50 -9.52 -3.96 1.27
C HIS A 50 -9.38 -3.18 2.58
N GLY A 51 -9.79 -3.74 3.71
CA GLY A 51 -9.62 -3.10 5.01
C GLY A 51 -8.17 -2.84 5.36
N ARG A 52 -7.30 -3.82 5.09
CA ARG A 52 -5.86 -3.67 5.32
C ARG A 52 -5.25 -2.65 4.36
N ALA A 53 -5.70 -2.63 3.11
CA ALA A 53 -5.24 -1.65 2.14
C ALA A 53 -5.57 -0.23 2.60
N ILE A 54 -6.80 0.01 3.05
CA ILE A 54 -7.23 1.32 3.54
C ILE A 54 -6.39 1.75 4.75
N SER A 55 -6.14 0.84 5.69
CA SER A 55 -5.27 1.13 6.84
C SER A 55 -3.87 1.55 6.41
N ASP A 56 -3.30 0.88 5.41
CA ASP A 56 -1.98 1.23 4.90
C ASP A 56 -1.97 2.57 4.18
N TYR A 57 -3.02 2.87 3.40
CA TYR A 57 -3.13 4.18 2.77
C TYR A 57 -3.28 5.30 3.80
N GLU A 58 -4.04 5.05 4.87
CA GLU A 58 -4.16 6.03 5.96
C GLU A 58 -2.82 6.28 6.63
N LEU A 59 -2.05 5.23 6.88
CA LEU A 59 -0.71 5.37 7.45
C LEU A 59 0.20 6.16 6.51
N ALA A 60 0.19 5.87 5.22
CA ALA A 60 1.01 6.58 4.25
C ALA A 60 0.67 8.08 4.21
N VAL A 61 -0.62 8.42 4.24
CA VAL A 61 -1.07 9.82 4.25
C VAL A 61 -0.66 10.52 5.54
N SER A 62 -0.70 9.81 6.67
CA SER A 62 -0.25 10.40 7.94
C SER A 62 1.24 10.69 7.95
N LEU A 63 2.03 9.87 7.25
CA LEU A 63 3.48 10.08 7.13
C LEU A 63 3.81 11.17 6.12
N ASP A 64 3.05 11.25 5.03
CA ASP A 64 3.24 12.24 3.97
C ASP A 64 1.89 12.57 3.33
N PRO A 65 1.31 13.73 3.66
CA PRO A 65 0.03 14.16 3.06
C PRO A 65 0.09 14.35 1.54
N GLN A 66 1.29 14.47 0.97
CA GLN A 66 1.48 14.60 -0.49
C GLN A 66 1.64 13.24 -1.17
N SER A 67 1.60 12.15 -0.41
CA SER A 67 1.72 10.80 -0.94
C SER A 67 0.60 10.51 -1.94
N PRO A 68 0.89 9.77 -3.03
CA PRO A 68 -0.17 9.27 -3.92
C PRO A 68 -1.19 8.39 -3.20
N ALA A 69 -0.88 7.94 -1.99
CA ALA A 69 -1.83 7.21 -1.15
C ALA A 69 -3.09 8.04 -0.84
N ALA A 70 -3.01 9.37 -0.86
CA ALA A 70 -4.18 10.22 -0.61
C ALA A 70 -5.27 9.97 -1.65
N ALA A 71 -4.91 9.94 -2.93
CA ALA A 71 -5.86 9.63 -4.00
C ALA A 71 -6.33 8.18 -3.94
N ALA A 72 -5.44 7.24 -3.64
CA ALA A 72 -5.79 5.83 -3.50
C ALA A 72 -6.77 5.62 -2.35
N LEU A 73 -6.58 6.32 -1.23
CA LEU A 73 -7.45 6.25 -0.06
C LEU A 73 -8.85 6.75 -0.40
N GLU A 74 -8.95 7.91 -1.05
CA GLU A 74 -10.23 8.48 -1.43
C GLU A 74 -10.99 7.54 -2.36
N MET A 75 -10.32 7.03 -3.39
CA MET A 75 -10.92 6.10 -4.35
C MET A 75 -11.36 4.80 -3.67
N SER A 76 -10.56 4.28 -2.75
CA SER A 76 -10.87 3.05 -2.02
C SER A 76 -12.10 3.21 -1.14
N ARG A 77 -12.22 4.35 -0.45
CA ARG A 77 -13.39 4.65 0.38
C ARG A 77 -14.65 4.79 -0.46
N ASP A 78 -14.57 5.44 -1.62
CA ASP A 78 -15.72 5.58 -2.53
C ASP A 78 -16.20 4.22 -3.01
N ILE A 79 -15.29 3.33 -3.36
CA ILE A 79 -15.63 1.98 -3.81
C ILE A 79 -16.30 1.20 -2.68
N MET A 80 -15.75 1.27 -1.45
CA MET A 80 -16.32 0.58 -0.30
C MET A 80 -17.71 1.09 0.04
N ASP A 81 -17.91 2.41 -0.03
CA ASP A 81 -19.21 3.03 0.22
C ASP A 81 -20.24 2.57 -0.80
N TYR A 82 -19.83 2.40 -2.06
CA TYR A 82 -20.73 1.94 -3.12
C TYR A 82 -21.29 0.54 -2.82
N TYR A 83 -20.48 -0.33 -2.21
CA TYR A 83 -20.88 -1.71 -1.92
C TYR A 83 -21.48 -1.89 -0.53
N ASN A 84 -21.49 -0.85 0.27
CA ASN A 84 -22.10 -0.87 1.59
C ASN A 84 -23.48 -0.22 1.54
#